data_cf956f61cd1c03f549b245a77a732b85
#
_entry.id   cf956f61cd1c03f549b245a77a732b85
#
_cell.length_a   1.000
_cell.length_b   1.000
_cell.length_c   1.000
_cell.angle_alpha   90.00
_cell.angle_beta   90.00
_cell.angle_gamma   90.00
#
_symmetry.space_group_name_H-M   'P 1'
#
loop_
_entity.id
_entity.type
_entity.pdbx_description
1 polymer ?
#
loop_
_entity_poly.entity_id
_entity_poly.type
_entity_poly.pdbx_seq_one_letter_code
_entity_poly.pdbx_strand_id
1 'polypeptide(L)'
;MATKHLLDSELLPIAELPAFKFTREKLPDFRAARAQAIELQDASEYGVRRESFRVPGLNYDVPCLLYVPEERQSRAGYLHIHGGGYVVGQVEMSDPMNTLIASRLGVVVLSVDYRLAPEHPVPAALDDCYAGLAWLHKEAERLGIDLSLIHI
;
A
#
# COMPACT_ATOMS: atom_id res chain seq x y z
N MET A 1 -11.36 -30.79 -6.86
CA MET A 1 -9.94 -30.42 -6.66
C MET A 1 -9.24 -31.59 -5.98
N ALA A 2 -8.18 -32.09 -6.58
CA ALA A 2 -7.46 -33.28 -6.07
C ALA A 2 -6.75 -33.08 -4.72
N THR A 3 -6.57 -31.84 -4.27
CA THR A 3 -5.79 -31.48 -3.08
C THR A 3 -6.63 -30.95 -1.90
N LYS A 4 -7.96 -31.01 -1.99
CA LYS A 4 -8.85 -30.49 -0.92
C LYS A 4 -8.61 -31.17 0.44
N HIS A 5 -8.18 -32.41 0.44
CA HIS A 5 -7.87 -33.21 1.64
C HIS A 5 -6.59 -32.74 2.37
N LEU A 6 -5.79 -31.87 1.74
CA LEU A 6 -4.58 -31.28 2.36
C LEU A 6 -4.87 -29.96 3.08
N LEU A 7 -6.09 -29.44 2.99
CA LEU A 7 -6.47 -28.21 3.66
C LEU A 7 -6.87 -28.49 5.10
N ASP A 8 -6.48 -27.57 5.99
CA ASP A 8 -7.05 -27.52 7.31
C ASP A 8 -8.58 -27.36 7.25
N SER A 9 -9.29 -28.01 8.17
CA SER A 9 -10.75 -27.97 8.22
C SER A 9 -11.31 -26.56 8.33
N GLU A 10 -10.60 -25.66 9.01
CA GLU A 10 -10.99 -24.25 9.14
C GLU A 10 -10.94 -23.48 7.81
N LEU A 11 -10.12 -23.94 6.85
CA LEU A 11 -9.98 -23.33 5.53
C LEU A 11 -10.93 -23.91 4.45
N LEU A 12 -11.65 -24.98 4.78
CA LEU A 12 -12.58 -25.60 3.82
C LEU A 12 -13.65 -24.65 3.26
N PRO A 13 -14.26 -23.75 4.08
CA PRO A 13 -15.24 -22.79 3.55
C PRO A 13 -14.65 -21.85 2.49
N ILE A 14 -13.38 -21.46 2.62
CA ILE A 14 -12.68 -20.62 1.64
C ILE A 14 -12.44 -21.39 0.34
N ALA A 15 -12.11 -22.69 0.45
CA ALA A 15 -11.90 -23.56 -0.72
C ALA A 15 -13.19 -23.85 -1.53
N GLU A 16 -14.35 -23.59 -0.93
CA GLU A 16 -15.66 -23.74 -1.59
C GLU A 16 -16.14 -22.48 -2.31
N LEU A 17 -15.46 -21.36 -2.05
CA LEU A 17 -15.75 -20.12 -2.78
C LEU A 17 -15.48 -20.32 -4.28
N PRO A 18 -16.33 -19.76 -5.15
CA PRO A 18 -16.12 -19.84 -6.59
C PRO A 18 -14.77 -19.23 -6.96
N ALA A 19 -13.99 -19.97 -7.75
CA ALA A 19 -12.70 -19.50 -8.23
C ALA A 19 -12.89 -18.22 -9.05
N PHE A 20 -12.30 -17.13 -8.58
CA PHE A 20 -12.30 -15.88 -9.33
C PHE A 20 -11.32 -16.00 -10.51
N LYS A 21 -11.83 -15.89 -11.73
CA LYS A 21 -10.99 -15.86 -12.92
C LYS A 21 -10.72 -14.41 -13.31
N PHE A 22 -9.49 -13.99 -13.11
CA PHE A 22 -9.01 -12.73 -13.65
C PHE A 22 -8.89 -12.84 -15.16
N THR A 23 -9.66 -12.05 -15.90
CA THR A 23 -9.47 -11.85 -17.32
C THR A 23 -9.25 -10.36 -17.57
N ARG A 24 -8.57 -10.02 -18.67
CA ARG A 24 -8.29 -8.64 -19.03
C ARG A 24 -9.57 -7.80 -19.15
N GLU A 25 -10.63 -8.40 -19.66
CA GLU A 25 -11.92 -7.74 -19.87
C GLU A 25 -12.64 -7.40 -18.56
N LYS A 26 -12.48 -8.26 -17.53
CA LYS A 26 -13.13 -8.08 -16.20
C LYS A 26 -12.33 -7.24 -15.23
N LEU A 27 -11.08 -6.96 -15.55
CA LEU A 27 -10.18 -6.26 -14.65
C LEU A 27 -10.64 -4.84 -14.29
N PRO A 28 -11.12 -3.99 -15.23
CA PRO A 28 -11.63 -2.66 -14.90
C PRO A 28 -12.81 -2.69 -13.93
N ASP A 29 -13.80 -3.57 -14.19
CA ASP A 29 -14.97 -3.69 -13.31
C ASP A 29 -14.60 -4.17 -11.91
N PHE A 30 -13.66 -5.12 -11.82
CA PHE A 30 -13.16 -5.60 -10.54
C PHE A 30 -12.44 -4.50 -9.75
N ARG A 31 -11.61 -3.70 -10.41
CA ARG A 31 -10.93 -2.55 -9.77
C ARG A 31 -11.94 -1.51 -9.30
N ALA A 32 -12.92 -1.17 -10.14
CA ALA A 32 -13.96 -0.20 -9.79
C ALA A 32 -14.80 -0.66 -8.60
N ALA A 33 -15.23 -1.92 -8.58
CA ALA A 33 -16.00 -2.47 -7.47
C ALA A 33 -15.21 -2.45 -6.14
N ARG A 34 -13.90 -2.72 -6.18
CA ARG A 34 -13.06 -2.64 -4.98
C ARG A 34 -12.83 -1.22 -4.52
N ALA A 35 -12.62 -0.29 -5.45
CA ALA A 35 -12.44 1.13 -5.12
C ALA A 35 -13.69 1.71 -4.43
N GLN A 36 -14.89 1.36 -4.90
CA GLN A 36 -16.16 1.79 -4.29
C GLN A 36 -16.38 1.24 -2.88
N ALA A 37 -15.78 0.11 -2.53
CA ALA A 37 -15.92 -0.52 -1.22
C ALA A 37 -14.97 0.05 -0.16
N ILE A 38 -14.11 1.00 -0.52
CA ILE A 38 -13.12 1.56 0.40
C ILE A 38 -13.65 2.88 0.95
N GLU A 39 -13.83 2.91 2.27
CA GLU A 39 -14.07 4.13 3.03
C GLU A 39 -12.81 4.47 3.82
N LEU A 40 -12.29 5.67 3.60
CA LEU A 40 -11.15 6.16 4.37
C LEU A 40 -11.64 6.60 5.76
N GLN A 41 -11.04 6.04 6.80
CA GLN A 41 -11.28 6.47 8.17
C GLN A 41 -10.64 7.85 8.42
N ASP A 42 -11.16 8.58 9.42
CA ASP A 42 -10.48 9.78 9.87
C ASP A 42 -9.23 9.41 10.66
N ALA A 43 -8.07 9.59 10.05
CA ALA A 43 -6.80 9.26 10.67
C ALA A 43 -6.50 10.11 11.92
N SER A 44 -7.10 11.30 12.05
CA SER A 44 -6.92 12.18 13.21
C SER A 44 -7.48 11.57 14.49
N GLU A 45 -8.50 10.71 14.42
CA GLU A 45 -9.02 9.96 15.57
C GLU A 45 -7.98 9.03 16.19
N TYR A 46 -6.94 8.70 15.41
CA TYR A 46 -5.81 7.85 15.83
C TYR A 46 -4.55 8.65 16.14
N GLY A 47 -4.63 10.00 16.20
CA GLY A 47 -3.46 10.86 16.37
C GLY A 47 -2.50 10.78 15.18
N VAL A 48 -3.03 10.65 13.96
CA VAL A 48 -2.23 10.56 12.73
C VAL A 48 -2.71 11.58 11.72
N ARG A 49 -1.80 12.41 11.23
CA ARG A 49 -2.04 13.30 10.10
C ARG A 49 -1.78 12.53 8.80
N ARG A 50 -2.81 12.39 7.98
CA ARG A 50 -2.71 11.77 6.66
C ARG A 50 -2.71 12.84 5.57
N GLU A 51 -1.73 12.77 4.68
CA GLU A 51 -1.57 13.67 3.54
C GLU A 51 -1.54 12.90 2.23
N SER A 52 -2.33 13.36 1.25
CA SER A 52 -2.24 12.88 -0.14
C SER A 52 -1.40 13.86 -0.95
N PHE A 53 -0.41 13.34 -1.67
CA PHE A 53 0.48 14.15 -2.51
C PHE A 53 1.10 13.30 -3.62
N ARG A 54 1.95 13.90 -4.44
CA ARG A 54 2.67 13.20 -5.49
C ARG A 54 4.16 13.33 -5.29
N VAL A 55 4.88 12.23 -5.46
CA VAL A 55 6.35 12.23 -5.50
C VAL A 55 6.84 12.28 -6.94
N PRO A 56 7.87 13.07 -7.25
CA PRO A 56 8.46 13.07 -8.58
C PRO A 56 9.03 11.69 -8.93
N GLY A 57 8.54 11.09 -9.99
CA GLY A 57 9.10 9.87 -10.59
C GLY A 57 9.83 10.16 -11.89
N LEU A 58 10.30 9.11 -12.57
CA LEU A 58 11.11 9.24 -13.78
C LEU A 58 10.34 9.93 -14.93
N ASN A 59 9.10 9.53 -15.18
CA ASN A 59 8.23 10.07 -16.24
C ASN A 59 6.79 10.27 -15.76
N TYR A 60 6.55 10.17 -14.46
CA TYR A 60 5.23 10.20 -13.86
C TYR A 60 5.33 10.59 -12.39
N ASP A 61 4.51 11.55 -11.99
CA ASP A 61 4.41 11.91 -10.58
C ASP A 61 3.54 10.90 -9.85
N VAL A 62 4.16 10.12 -8.98
CA VAL A 62 3.56 8.95 -8.31
C VAL A 62 2.67 9.40 -7.15
N PRO A 63 1.37 9.06 -7.14
CA PRO A 63 0.51 9.36 -6.00
C PRO A 63 0.95 8.58 -4.76
N CYS A 64 0.89 9.23 -3.61
CA CYS A 64 1.26 8.63 -2.33
C CYS A 64 0.34 9.12 -1.21
N LEU A 65 0.20 8.31 -0.17
CA LEU A 65 -0.34 8.71 1.13
C LEU A 65 0.79 8.70 2.17
N LEU A 66 0.96 9.83 2.86
CA LEU A 66 1.91 9.99 3.96
C LEU A 66 1.13 10.01 5.28
N TYR A 67 1.54 9.19 6.22
CA TYR A 67 0.99 9.12 7.56
C TYR A 67 2.04 9.58 8.55
N VAL A 68 1.77 10.68 9.23
CA VAL A 68 2.67 11.28 10.21
C VAL A 68 2.00 11.23 11.58
N PRO A 69 2.50 10.43 12.54
CA PRO A 69 1.93 10.39 13.88
C PRO A 69 2.19 11.70 14.60
N GLU A 70 1.23 12.18 15.40
CA GLU A 70 1.36 13.36 16.25
C GLU A 70 2.38 13.10 17.36
N GLU A 71 2.34 11.90 17.94
CA GLU A 71 3.32 11.46 18.93
C GLU A 71 4.35 10.51 18.28
N ARG A 72 5.60 10.95 18.24
CA ARG A 72 6.72 10.20 17.70
C ARG A 72 7.34 9.32 18.79
N GLN A 73 7.23 8.01 18.65
CA GLN A 73 7.87 7.03 19.53
C GLN A 73 9.13 6.42 18.90
N SER A 74 9.26 6.57 17.58
CA SER A 74 10.36 6.01 16.81
C SER A 74 10.80 6.98 15.72
N ARG A 75 12.08 6.93 15.37
CA ARG A 75 12.64 7.62 14.21
C ARG A 75 12.69 6.76 12.95
N ALA A 76 12.11 5.56 12.99
CA ALA A 76 11.99 4.72 11.79
C ALA A 76 11.01 5.32 10.78
N GLY A 77 11.29 5.09 9.49
CA GLY A 77 10.36 5.31 8.39
C GLY A 77 9.90 3.96 7.82
N TYR A 78 8.65 3.87 7.41
CA TYR A 78 8.08 2.67 6.82
C TYR A 78 7.56 2.97 5.41
N LEU A 79 8.14 2.30 4.40
CA LEU A 79 7.63 2.34 3.04
C LEU A 79 6.64 1.19 2.85
N HIS A 80 5.39 1.52 2.59
CA HIS A 80 4.35 0.55 2.30
C HIS A 80 4.10 0.44 0.80
N ILE A 81 4.14 -0.78 0.29
CA ILE A 81 3.85 -1.14 -1.10
C ILE A 81 2.71 -2.16 -1.05
N HIS A 82 1.54 -1.78 -1.56
CA HIS A 82 0.35 -2.63 -1.47
C HIS A 82 0.45 -3.90 -2.32
N GLY A 83 -0.25 -4.96 -1.90
CA GLY A 83 -0.39 -6.18 -2.67
C GLY A 83 -1.36 -6.06 -3.84
N GLY A 84 -1.40 -7.11 -4.69
CA GLY A 84 -2.34 -7.15 -5.82
C GLY A 84 -1.73 -7.67 -7.12
N GLY A 85 -0.53 -8.28 -7.05
CA GLY A 85 0.14 -8.91 -8.20
C GLY A 85 0.43 -7.94 -9.34
N TYR A 86 0.62 -6.67 -9.06
CA TYR A 86 0.83 -5.58 -10.01
C TYR A 86 -0.35 -5.28 -10.94
N VAL A 87 -1.48 -5.96 -10.79
CA VAL A 87 -2.65 -5.80 -11.66
C VAL A 87 -3.87 -5.27 -10.93
N VAL A 88 -3.91 -5.34 -9.62
CA VAL A 88 -4.98 -4.81 -8.77
C VAL A 88 -4.41 -4.16 -7.51
N GLY A 89 -5.24 -3.46 -6.79
CA GLY A 89 -4.86 -2.76 -5.57
C GLY A 89 -4.83 -1.25 -5.78
N GLN A 90 -4.85 -0.55 -4.68
CA GLN A 90 -4.70 0.90 -4.60
C GLN A 90 -4.27 1.27 -3.18
N VAL A 91 -3.71 2.43 -3.02
CA VAL A 91 -3.08 2.88 -1.78
C VAL A 91 -4.06 2.92 -0.60
N GLU A 92 -5.33 3.25 -0.86
CA GLU A 92 -6.38 3.37 0.16
C GLU A 92 -6.77 2.03 0.77
N MET A 93 -6.54 0.90 0.09
CA MET A 93 -6.87 -0.42 0.63
C MET A 93 -6.15 -0.74 1.94
N SER A 94 -4.98 -0.16 2.13
CA SER A 94 -4.15 -0.37 3.32
C SER A 94 -4.22 0.78 4.32
N ASP A 95 -5.11 1.75 4.08
CA ASP A 95 -5.24 2.95 4.93
C ASP A 95 -5.47 2.61 6.41
N PRO A 96 -6.41 1.72 6.79
CA PRO A 96 -6.61 1.39 8.20
C PRO A 96 -5.36 0.78 8.86
N MET A 97 -4.65 -0.09 8.14
CA MET A 97 -3.43 -0.72 8.65
C MET A 97 -2.29 0.29 8.76
N ASN A 98 -2.08 1.12 7.75
CA ASN A 98 -1.02 2.14 7.75
C ASN A 98 -1.26 3.19 8.84
N THR A 99 -2.52 3.59 9.06
CA THR A 99 -2.92 4.47 10.17
C THR A 99 -2.58 3.85 11.53
N LEU A 100 -2.92 2.57 11.73
CA LEU A 100 -2.60 1.85 12.97
C LEU A 100 -1.09 1.68 13.19
N ILE A 101 -0.33 1.38 12.13
CA ILE A 101 1.14 1.29 12.20
C ILE A 101 1.72 2.64 12.62
N ALA A 102 1.32 3.72 11.95
CA ALA A 102 1.79 5.07 12.29
C ALA A 102 1.45 5.44 13.74
N SER A 103 0.21 5.22 14.15
CA SER A 103 -0.28 5.55 15.50
C SER A 103 0.43 4.74 16.59
N ARG A 104 0.43 3.41 16.46
CA ARG A 104 0.90 2.52 17.54
C ARG A 104 2.41 2.44 17.67
N LEU A 105 3.14 2.58 16.56
CA LEU A 105 4.59 2.50 16.55
C LEU A 105 5.26 3.88 16.53
N GLY A 106 4.48 4.95 16.38
CA GLY A 106 4.99 6.32 16.30
C GLY A 106 5.96 6.53 15.13
N VAL A 107 5.76 5.81 14.01
CA VAL A 107 6.62 5.85 12.81
C VAL A 107 5.93 6.62 11.68
N VAL A 108 6.73 7.24 10.82
CA VAL A 108 6.21 7.79 9.56
C VAL A 108 6.00 6.65 8.57
N VAL A 109 4.83 6.61 7.92
CA VAL A 109 4.52 5.65 6.87
C VAL A 109 4.32 6.39 5.55
N LEU A 110 4.99 5.94 4.49
CA LEU A 110 4.72 6.34 3.11
C LEU A 110 4.12 5.17 2.35
N SER A 111 2.90 5.31 1.85
CA SER A 111 2.23 4.31 1.03
C SER A 111 2.20 4.76 -0.43
N VAL A 112 2.65 3.92 -1.36
CA VAL A 112 2.83 4.24 -2.77
C VAL A 112 1.69 3.67 -3.59
N ASP A 113 1.03 4.50 -4.39
CA ASP A 113 0.01 4.11 -5.37
C ASP A 113 0.66 3.91 -6.73
N TYR A 114 1.37 2.80 -6.87
CA TYR A 114 2.13 2.49 -8.08
C TYR A 114 1.23 2.13 -9.25
N ARG A 115 1.68 2.43 -10.47
CA ARG A 115 0.97 2.12 -11.72
C ARG A 115 0.82 0.62 -11.93
N LEU A 116 -0.34 0.22 -12.43
CA LEU A 116 -0.72 -1.18 -12.59
C LEU A 116 -0.64 -1.65 -14.04
N ALA A 117 -0.31 -2.93 -14.20
CA ALA A 117 -0.44 -3.65 -15.46
C ALA A 117 -1.94 -4.04 -15.69
N PRO A 118 -2.38 -4.23 -16.92
CA PRO A 118 -1.60 -4.22 -18.16
C PRO A 118 -1.36 -2.83 -18.77
N GLU A 119 -1.97 -1.77 -18.23
CA GLU A 119 -1.85 -0.40 -18.77
C GLU A 119 -0.42 0.12 -18.69
N HIS A 120 0.24 -0.24 -17.58
CA HIS A 120 1.64 0.12 -17.31
C HIS A 120 2.43 -1.15 -16.96
N PRO A 121 3.01 -1.83 -17.96
CA PRO A 121 3.77 -3.06 -17.73
C PRO A 121 5.08 -2.78 -16.98
N VAL A 122 5.75 -3.85 -16.56
CA VAL A 122 7.10 -3.77 -15.96
C VAL A 122 8.02 -2.95 -16.89
N PRO A 123 8.83 -2.00 -16.34
CA PRO A 123 9.14 -1.81 -14.90
C PRO A 123 8.31 -0.72 -14.17
N ALA A 124 7.20 -0.22 -14.74
CA ALA A 124 6.50 0.97 -14.24
C ALA A 124 6.23 0.93 -12.71
N ALA A 125 5.69 -0.19 -12.19
CA ALA A 125 5.43 -0.32 -10.76
C ALA A 125 6.71 -0.27 -9.91
N LEU A 126 7.80 -0.86 -10.41
CA LEU A 126 9.10 -0.84 -9.74
C LEU A 126 9.68 0.58 -9.68
N ASP A 127 9.61 1.30 -10.81
CA ASP A 127 10.10 2.67 -10.91
C ASP A 127 9.33 3.59 -9.95
N ASP A 128 8.00 3.40 -9.84
CA ASP A 128 7.15 4.18 -8.94
C ASP A 128 7.46 3.88 -7.46
N CYS A 129 7.62 2.62 -7.10
CA CYS A 129 8.02 2.24 -5.75
C CYS A 129 9.40 2.78 -5.38
N TYR A 130 10.35 2.74 -6.33
CA TYR A 130 11.68 3.31 -6.12
C TYR A 130 11.63 4.84 -5.96
N ALA A 131 10.79 5.53 -6.73
CA ALA A 131 10.58 6.97 -6.57
C ALA A 131 10.08 7.30 -5.14
N GLY A 132 9.12 6.52 -4.61
CA GLY A 132 8.65 6.66 -3.23
C GLY A 132 9.77 6.46 -2.21
N LEU A 133 10.61 5.44 -2.37
CA LEU A 133 11.76 5.18 -1.51
C LEU A 133 12.78 6.33 -1.56
N ALA A 134 13.14 6.79 -2.77
CA ALA A 134 14.09 7.87 -2.97
C ALA A 134 13.58 9.19 -2.36
N TRP A 135 12.29 9.47 -2.48
CA TRP A 135 11.66 10.62 -1.86
C TRP A 135 11.70 10.52 -0.32
N LEU A 136 11.34 9.37 0.24
CA LEU A 136 11.38 9.16 1.70
C LEU A 136 12.79 9.33 2.26
N HIS A 137 13.79 8.84 1.54
CA HIS A 137 15.20 9.03 1.87
C HIS A 137 15.61 10.51 1.83
N LYS A 138 15.23 11.23 0.76
CA LYS A 138 15.53 12.66 0.58
C LYS A 138 14.92 13.53 1.69
N GLU A 139 13.68 13.21 2.09
CA GLU A 139 12.92 13.95 3.07
C GLU A 139 13.14 13.46 4.52
N ALA A 140 14.05 12.53 4.73
CA ALA A 140 14.25 11.84 6.01
C ALA A 140 14.51 12.84 7.16
N GLU A 141 15.36 13.85 6.96
CA GLU A 141 15.66 14.86 7.96
C GLU A 141 14.39 15.67 8.32
N ARG A 142 13.67 16.17 7.31
CA ARG A 142 12.42 16.92 7.51
C ARG A 142 11.34 16.09 8.22
N LEU A 143 11.29 14.81 7.92
CA LEU A 143 10.36 13.85 8.52
C LEU A 143 10.88 13.27 9.85
N GLY A 144 12.08 13.62 10.29
CA GLY A 144 12.70 13.11 11.51
C GLY A 144 12.98 11.60 11.45
N ILE A 145 13.25 11.07 10.27
CA ILE A 145 13.58 9.66 10.02
C ILE A 145 15.09 9.46 10.17
N ASP A 146 15.47 8.39 10.85
CA ASP A 146 16.85 7.96 11.00
C ASP A 146 17.19 6.88 9.96
N LEU A 147 17.99 7.27 8.98
CA LEU A 147 18.38 6.37 7.88
C LEU A 147 19.26 5.20 8.33
N SER A 148 19.86 5.26 9.52
CA SER A 148 20.60 4.13 10.08
C SER A 148 19.70 2.95 10.48
N LEU A 149 18.39 3.17 10.53
CA LEU A 149 17.39 2.17 10.88
C LEU A 149 16.81 1.45 9.65
N ILE A 150 17.43 1.58 8.47
CA ILE A 150 17.02 0.84 7.28
C ILE A 150 17.46 -0.62 7.44
N HIS A 151 16.46 -1.51 7.44
CA HIS A 151 16.66 -2.95 7.40
C HIS A 151 16.16 -3.51 6.07
N ILE A 152 16.96 -4.36 5.47
CA ILE A 152 16.64 -5.08 4.24
C ILE A 152 16.47 -6.56 4.58
#